data_11a7dd7bcc5b1084c61ca5decc74ac95
#
_entry.id   11a7dd7bcc5b1084c61ca5decc74ac95
#
_cell.length_a   1.000
_cell.length_b   1.000
_cell.length_c   1.000
_cell.angle_alpha   90.00
_cell.angle_beta   90.00
_cell.angle_gamma   90.00
#
_symmetry.space_group_name_H-M   'P 1'
#
loop_
_entity.id
_entity.type
_entity.pdbx_description
1 polymer ?
#
loop_
_entity_poly.entity_id
_entity_poly.type
_entity_poly.pdbx_seq_one_letter_code
_entity_poly.pdbx_strand_id
1 'polypeptide(L)'
;MPGPAVELSDVSKTYHEGDSERIVLRDVSVAIAPGEIAVLVGRSGSGKSTLLNLIAGIDRPTAGRVRVDGIDLTALDEDARTRFRRSRIGFVFQFFNLVPVLTVEENLLLPLELNGKADAAGVARARGLLERVGLGGRGTSLPDRLSGGEQQRVAIARALVHEPGLILADEPTGTLDAETAGAVLGLLDGLAREAGTTVVMVTHSREVVGVADRIFEVQRGRLVEQPPAPGTAAWGAR
;
A
#
# COMPACT_ATOMS: atom_id res chain seq x y z
N MET A 1 -7.73 15.86 -18.00
CA MET A 1 -6.97 15.53 -16.79
C MET A 1 -7.03 14.03 -16.59
N PRO A 2 -5.97 13.35 -16.16
CA PRO A 2 -6.08 11.95 -15.80
C PRO A 2 -7.14 11.78 -14.70
N GLY A 3 -7.88 10.67 -14.75
CA GLY A 3 -8.86 10.34 -13.71
C GLY A 3 -8.19 10.02 -12.37
N PRO A 4 -8.97 9.81 -11.29
CA PRO A 4 -8.42 9.42 -10.00
C PRO A 4 -7.72 8.06 -10.08
N ALA A 5 -6.64 7.89 -9.31
CA ALA A 5 -5.95 6.61 -9.17
C ALA A 5 -6.81 5.59 -8.43
N VAL A 6 -7.55 6.03 -7.40
CA VAL A 6 -8.54 5.22 -6.67
C VAL A 6 -9.85 6.00 -6.58
N GLU A 7 -10.96 5.36 -6.95
CA GLU A 7 -12.31 5.92 -6.83
C GLU A 7 -13.23 4.88 -6.17
N LEU A 8 -13.81 5.27 -5.05
CA LEU A 8 -14.86 4.54 -4.37
C LEU A 8 -16.17 5.31 -4.53
N SER A 9 -17.24 4.63 -4.95
CA SER A 9 -18.56 5.22 -5.14
C SER A 9 -19.59 4.42 -4.36
N ASP A 10 -20.11 4.99 -3.27
CA ASP A 10 -21.13 4.45 -2.37
C ASP A 10 -20.82 3.01 -1.89
N VAL A 11 -19.54 2.77 -1.58
CA VAL A 11 -19.04 1.45 -1.20
C VAL A 11 -19.53 1.07 0.18
N SER A 12 -20.24 -0.05 0.27
CA SER A 12 -20.67 -0.65 1.52
C SER A 12 -20.18 -2.09 1.62
N LYS A 13 -19.87 -2.52 2.86
CA LYS A 13 -19.43 -3.90 3.14
C LYS A 13 -20.09 -4.43 4.38
N THR A 14 -20.80 -5.55 4.22
CA THR A 14 -21.42 -6.34 5.28
C THR A 14 -20.86 -7.75 5.25
N TYR A 15 -20.50 -8.28 6.42
CA TYR A 15 -20.17 -9.69 6.58
C TYR A 15 -21.32 -10.40 7.29
N HIS A 16 -21.58 -11.65 6.89
CA HIS A 16 -22.56 -12.54 7.52
C HIS A 16 -21.80 -13.51 8.43
N GLU A 17 -22.11 -13.49 9.73
CA GLU A 17 -21.53 -14.38 10.74
C GLU A 17 -22.69 -15.22 11.34
N GLY A 18 -22.99 -16.36 10.71
CA GLY A 18 -24.20 -17.15 11.03
C GLY A 18 -25.46 -16.32 10.73
N ASP A 19 -26.33 -16.16 11.73
CA ASP A 19 -27.60 -15.40 11.61
C ASP A 19 -27.42 -13.89 11.85
N SER A 20 -26.19 -13.42 12.14
CA SER A 20 -25.92 -12.01 12.38
C SER A 20 -25.26 -11.32 11.19
N GLU A 21 -25.64 -10.05 10.97
CA GLU A 21 -25.02 -9.18 9.98
C GLU A 21 -24.12 -8.15 10.66
N ARG A 22 -22.88 -8.07 10.22
CA ARG A 22 -21.93 -7.06 10.68
C ARG A 22 -21.62 -6.10 9.54
N ILE A 23 -22.17 -4.89 9.61
CA ILE A 23 -21.85 -3.82 8.68
C ILE A 23 -20.51 -3.21 9.09
N VAL A 24 -19.52 -3.27 8.20
CA VAL A 24 -18.15 -2.76 8.43
C VAL A 24 -17.94 -1.43 7.74
N LEU A 25 -18.48 -1.25 6.52
CA LEU A 25 -18.40 0.01 5.77
C LEU A 25 -19.79 0.39 5.28
N ARG A 26 -20.09 1.71 5.26
CA ARG A 26 -21.38 2.29 4.87
C ARG A 26 -21.16 3.48 3.94
N ASP A 27 -21.63 3.39 2.71
CA ASP A 27 -21.71 4.47 1.72
C ASP A 27 -20.41 5.28 1.63
N VAL A 28 -19.27 4.58 1.53
CA VAL A 28 -17.94 5.20 1.43
C VAL A 28 -17.74 5.68 0.01
N SER A 29 -17.55 7.00 -0.15
CA SER A 29 -17.22 7.63 -1.43
C SER A 29 -15.99 8.50 -1.26
N VAL A 30 -14.94 8.25 -2.07
CA VAL A 30 -13.68 9.01 -2.07
C VAL A 30 -12.98 8.87 -3.40
N ALA A 31 -12.29 9.94 -3.82
CA ALA A 31 -11.37 9.92 -4.93
C ALA A 31 -9.98 10.32 -4.45
N ILE A 32 -8.96 9.51 -4.81
CA ILE A 32 -7.54 9.73 -4.52
C ILE A 32 -6.85 10.01 -5.84
N ALA A 33 -6.11 11.11 -5.91
CA ALA A 33 -5.44 11.54 -7.13
C ALA A 33 -4.19 10.69 -7.44
N PRO A 34 -3.74 10.62 -8.70
CA PRO A 34 -2.46 9.99 -9.04
C PRO A 34 -1.29 10.67 -8.31
N GLY A 35 -0.39 9.85 -7.73
CA GLY A 35 0.78 10.30 -6.97
C GLY A 35 0.48 10.83 -5.57
N GLU A 36 -0.78 10.80 -5.13
CA GLU A 36 -1.20 11.22 -3.80
C GLU A 36 -0.88 10.14 -2.74
N ILE A 37 -0.46 10.58 -1.55
CA ILE A 37 -0.32 9.73 -0.36
C ILE A 37 -1.53 9.96 0.55
N ALA A 38 -2.48 9.03 0.51
CA ALA A 38 -3.67 9.04 1.34
C ALA A 38 -3.50 8.10 2.54
N VAL A 39 -3.75 8.62 3.74
CA VAL A 39 -3.62 7.86 4.98
C VAL A 39 -4.97 7.61 5.61
N LEU A 40 -5.24 6.37 5.96
CA LEU A 40 -6.45 5.91 6.66
C LEU A 40 -6.12 5.67 8.14
N VAL A 41 -6.73 6.44 9.01
CA VAL A 41 -6.62 6.28 10.46
C VAL A 41 -7.94 5.78 11.06
N GLY A 42 -7.91 5.34 12.31
CA GLY A 42 -9.11 4.92 13.04
C GLY A 42 -8.82 3.78 14.00
N ARG A 43 -9.76 3.49 14.90
CA ARG A 43 -9.62 2.43 15.92
C ARG A 43 -9.43 1.04 15.29
N SER A 44 -8.84 0.12 16.05
CA SER A 44 -8.81 -1.30 15.64
C SER A 44 -10.23 -1.80 15.37
N GLY A 45 -10.43 -2.58 14.31
CA GLY A 45 -11.74 -3.10 13.90
C GLY A 45 -12.68 -2.08 13.25
N SER A 46 -12.25 -0.84 12.95
CA SER A 46 -13.10 0.16 12.29
C SER A 46 -13.38 -0.08 10.81
N GLY A 47 -12.68 -1.03 10.17
CA GLY A 47 -12.86 -1.37 8.74
C GLY A 47 -11.72 -0.92 7.81
N LYS A 48 -10.61 -0.41 8.34
CA LYS A 48 -9.46 0.06 7.53
C LYS A 48 -8.86 -1.01 6.61
N SER A 49 -8.50 -2.17 7.17
CA SER A 49 -7.96 -3.29 6.38
C SER A 49 -9.00 -3.87 5.43
N THR A 50 -10.30 -3.83 5.80
CA THR A 50 -11.38 -4.16 4.87
C THR A 50 -11.39 -3.20 3.68
N LEU A 51 -11.25 -1.90 3.93
CA LEU A 51 -11.19 -0.91 2.86
C LEU A 51 -9.98 -1.13 1.94
N LEU A 52 -8.79 -1.41 2.50
CA LEU A 52 -7.61 -1.81 1.70
C LEU A 52 -7.88 -3.05 0.85
N ASN A 53 -8.51 -4.08 1.42
CA ASN A 53 -8.85 -5.31 0.69
C ASN A 53 -9.83 -5.07 -0.44
N LEU A 54 -10.78 -4.14 -0.29
CA LEU A 54 -11.70 -3.74 -1.36
C LEU A 54 -10.96 -2.98 -2.47
N ILE A 55 -10.08 -2.03 -2.12
CA ILE A 55 -9.24 -1.30 -3.08
C ILE A 55 -8.29 -2.25 -3.82
N ALA A 56 -7.78 -3.25 -3.12
CA ALA A 56 -6.95 -4.30 -3.71
C ALA A 56 -7.72 -5.26 -4.63
N GLY A 57 -9.06 -5.25 -4.59
CA GLY A 57 -9.88 -6.28 -5.24
C GLY A 57 -9.68 -7.68 -4.66
N ILE A 58 -9.15 -7.81 -3.43
CA ILE A 58 -9.09 -9.07 -2.68
C ILE A 58 -10.48 -9.47 -2.23
N ASP A 59 -11.24 -8.50 -1.73
CA ASP A 59 -12.64 -8.68 -1.36
C ASP A 59 -13.56 -7.89 -2.29
N ARG A 60 -14.86 -8.18 -2.26
CA ARG A 60 -15.89 -7.47 -3.03
C ARG A 60 -16.75 -6.64 -2.10
N PRO A 61 -17.13 -5.42 -2.48
CA PRO A 61 -18.13 -4.67 -1.74
C PRO A 61 -19.49 -5.38 -1.83
N THR A 62 -20.33 -5.19 -0.81
CA THR A 62 -21.72 -5.65 -0.83
C THR A 62 -22.59 -4.73 -1.72
N ALA A 63 -22.22 -3.44 -1.78
CA ALA A 63 -22.80 -2.45 -2.67
C ALA A 63 -21.77 -1.40 -3.06
N GLY A 64 -22.06 -0.64 -4.14
CA GLY A 64 -21.17 0.40 -4.66
C GLY A 64 -20.13 -0.12 -5.63
N ARG A 65 -19.17 0.72 -5.99
CA ARG A 65 -18.13 0.43 -6.99
C ARG A 65 -16.74 0.83 -6.50
N VAL A 66 -15.75 0.03 -6.89
CA VAL A 66 -14.33 0.28 -6.65
C VAL A 66 -13.62 0.35 -7.99
N ARG A 67 -13.03 1.50 -8.31
CA ARG A 67 -12.18 1.69 -9.50
C ARG A 67 -10.76 2.02 -9.09
N VAL A 68 -9.81 1.42 -9.79
CA VAL A 68 -8.38 1.72 -9.65
C VAL A 68 -7.79 1.92 -11.04
N ASP A 69 -7.08 3.01 -11.27
CA ASP A 69 -6.58 3.42 -12.59
C ASP A 69 -7.69 3.39 -13.68
N GLY A 70 -8.90 3.81 -13.33
CA GLY A 70 -10.06 3.80 -14.21
C GLY A 70 -10.70 2.42 -14.45
N ILE A 71 -10.11 1.33 -13.96
CA ILE A 71 -10.63 -0.04 -14.12
C ILE A 71 -11.60 -0.35 -12.97
N ASP A 72 -12.83 -0.75 -13.31
CA ASP A 72 -13.85 -1.15 -12.33
C ASP A 72 -13.59 -2.58 -11.84
N LEU A 73 -12.99 -2.69 -10.63
CA LEU A 73 -12.65 -3.98 -10.03
C LEU A 73 -13.89 -4.79 -9.62
N THR A 74 -15.03 -4.13 -9.40
CA THR A 74 -16.28 -4.82 -9.02
C THR A 74 -16.90 -5.60 -10.18
N ALA A 75 -16.60 -5.18 -11.42
CA ALA A 75 -17.05 -5.84 -12.64
C ALA A 75 -16.14 -7.02 -13.08
N LEU A 76 -14.92 -7.12 -12.52
CA LEU A 76 -13.96 -8.16 -12.89
C LEU A 76 -14.28 -9.50 -12.22
N ASP A 77 -13.98 -10.60 -12.91
CA ASP A 77 -13.91 -11.93 -12.31
C ASP A 77 -12.66 -12.07 -11.42
N GLU A 78 -12.52 -13.20 -10.72
CA GLU A 78 -11.41 -13.43 -9.79
C GLU A 78 -10.05 -13.48 -10.49
N ASP A 79 -9.99 -14.12 -11.65
CA ASP A 79 -8.74 -14.23 -12.42
C ASP A 79 -8.28 -12.87 -12.93
N ALA A 80 -9.20 -12.05 -13.44
CA ALA A 80 -8.89 -10.70 -13.89
C ALA A 80 -8.46 -9.79 -12.73
N ARG A 81 -9.11 -9.87 -11.55
CA ARG A 81 -8.68 -9.15 -10.34
C ARG A 81 -7.30 -9.60 -9.88
N THR A 82 -7.01 -10.90 -9.93
CA THR A 82 -5.69 -11.43 -9.55
C THR A 82 -4.60 -10.93 -10.50
N ARG A 83 -4.86 -10.93 -11.81
CA ARG A 83 -3.92 -10.34 -12.79
C ARG A 83 -3.74 -8.85 -12.59
N PHE A 84 -4.81 -8.12 -12.27
CA PHE A 84 -4.74 -6.69 -11.97
C PHE A 84 -3.87 -6.43 -10.74
N ARG A 85 -4.15 -7.10 -9.60
CA ARG A 85 -3.34 -6.97 -8.37
C ARG A 85 -1.87 -7.19 -8.64
N ARG A 86 -1.56 -8.31 -9.29
CA ARG A 86 -0.19 -8.72 -9.57
C ARG A 86 0.60 -7.68 -10.37
N SER A 87 -0.05 -7.01 -11.31
CA SER A 87 0.62 -6.10 -12.25
C SER A 87 0.55 -4.62 -11.86
N ARG A 88 -0.44 -4.21 -11.08
CA ARG A 88 -0.75 -2.79 -10.81
C ARG A 88 -0.61 -2.37 -9.37
N ILE A 89 -0.57 -3.32 -8.43
CA ILE A 89 -0.57 -3.02 -6.99
C ILE A 89 0.68 -3.59 -6.32
N GLY A 90 1.39 -2.73 -5.57
CA GLY A 90 2.42 -3.10 -4.64
C GLY A 90 1.85 -3.21 -3.22
N PHE A 91 2.27 -4.20 -2.45
CA PHE A 91 1.84 -4.38 -1.07
C PHE A 91 2.99 -4.22 -0.08
N VAL A 92 2.75 -3.44 0.97
CA VAL A 92 3.63 -3.33 2.14
C VAL A 92 2.82 -3.70 3.37
N PHE A 93 3.30 -4.69 4.15
CA PHE A 93 2.59 -5.23 5.31
C PHE A 93 3.36 -4.96 6.62
N GLN A 94 2.65 -5.03 7.73
CA GLN A 94 3.19 -4.86 9.08
C GLN A 94 4.28 -5.90 9.42
N PHE A 95 4.13 -7.16 9.00
CA PHE A 95 5.07 -8.26 9.25
C PHE A 95 5.95 -8.58 8.05
N PHE A 96 6.24 -7.60 7.21
CA PHE A 96 7.12 -7.64 6.03
C PHE A 96 6.67 -8.64 4.95
N ASN A 97 6.17 -9.81 5.32
CA ASN A 97 5.73 -10.92 4.45
C ASN A 97 6.78 -11.28 3.38
N LEU A 98 8.06 -11.26 3.77
CA LEU A 98 9.14 -11.78 2.94
C LEU A 98 9.06 -13.32 2.93
N VAL A 99 9.38 -13.91 1.78
CA VAL A 99 9.47 -15.36 1.65
C VAL A 99 10.77 -15.82 2.32
N PRO A 100 10.74 -16.57 3.45
CA PRO A 100 11.92 -16.77 4.28
C PRO A 100 12.99 -17.67 3.66
N VAL A 101 12.61 -18.50 2.69
CA VAL A 101 13.52 -19.41 1.97
C VAL A 101 14.16 -18.77 0.74
N LEU A 102 13.73 -17.58 0.36
CA LEU A 102 14.30 -16.79 -0.72
C LEU A 102 15.26 -15.73 -0.16
N THR A 103 16.32 -15.49 -0.88
CA THR A 103 17.23 -14.38 -0.60
C THR A 103 16.52 -13.03 -0.75
N VAL A 104 17.17 -11.96 -0.31
CA VAL A 104 16.68 -10.59 -0.46
C VAL A 104 16.45 -10.23 -1.93
N GLU A 105 17.40 -10.56 -2.82
CA GLU A 105 17.29 -10.31 -4.26
C GLU A 105 16.14 -11.14 -4.86
N GLU A 106 16.04 -12.42 -4.53
CA GLU A 106 14.95 -13.29 -5.01
C GLU A 106 13.57 -12.82 -4.54
N ASN A 107 13.45 -12.27 -3.31
CA ASN A 107 12.20 -11.65 -2.86
C ASN A 107 11.78 -10.47 -3.74
N LEU A 108 12.72 -9.66 -4.26
CA LEU A 108 12.43 -8.59 -5.20
C LEU A 108 12.14 -9.11 -6.61
N LEU A 109 12.78 -10.20 -7.02
CA LEU A 109 12.56 -10.77 -8.36
C LEU A 109 11.18 -11.45 -8.48
N LEU A 110 10.62 -11.95 -7.38
CA LEU A 110 9.34 -12.65 -7.38
C LEU A 110 8.19 -11.90 -8.08
N PRO A 111 7.90 -10.61 -7.78
CA PRO A 111 6.90 -9.84 -8.51
C PRO A 111 7.22 -9.69 -10.01
N LEU A 112 8.49 -9.60 -10.36
CA LEU A 112 8.91 -9.51 -11.77
C LEU A 112 8.70 -10.83 -12.51
N GLU A 113 9.03 -11.96 -11.89
CA GLU A 113 8.80 -13.30 -12.45
C GLU A 113 7.31 -13.54 -12.69
N LEU A 114 6.47 -13.24 -11.71
CA LEU A 114 5.02 -13.36 -11.80
C LEU A 114 4.43 -12.51 -12.95
N ASN A 115 5.07 -11.41 -13.31
CA ASN A 115 4.65 -10.51 -14.38
C ASN A 115 5.40 -10.74 -15.71
N GLY A 116 6.30 -11.74 -15.80
CA GLY A 116 7.11 -11.99 -16.98
C GLY A 116 8.12 -10.88 -17.30
N LYS A 117 8.57 -10.14 -16.26
CA LYS A 117 9.50 -8.99 -16.35
C LYS A 117 10.86 -9.25 -15.67
N ALA A 118 11.18 -10.50 -15.35
CA ALA A 118 12.46 -10.90 -14.73
C ALA A 118 13.59 -11.05 -15.77
N ASP A 119 13.65 -10.14 -16.71
CA ASP A 119 14.72 -10.03 -17.70
C ASP A 119 15.94 -9.24 -17.12
N ALA A 120 16.96 -9.03 -17.93
CA ALA A 120 18.17 -8.30 -17.52
C ALA A 120 17.86 -6.89 -16.98
N ALA A 121 16.87 -6.20 -17.55
CA ALA A 121 16.45 -4.88 -17.10
C ALA A 121 15.71 -4.96 -15.75
N GLY A 122 14.85 -5.95 -15.55
CA GLY A 122 14.17 -6.23 -14.29
C GLY A 122 15.15 -6.56 -13.16
N VAL A 123 16.15 -7.40 -13.43
CA VAL A 123 17.21 -7.73 -12.46
C VAL A 123 18.03 -6.49 -12.11
N ALA A 124 18.42 -5.68 -13.10
CA ALA A 124 19.15 -4.44 -12.85
C ALA A 124 18.31 -3.46 -11.99
N ARG A 125 17.01 -3.36 -12.23
CA ARG A 125 16.08 -2.54 -11.42
C ARG A 125 15.99 -3.05 -9.98
N ALA A 126 15.86 -4.36 -9.78
CA ALA A 126 15.84 -4.95 -8.45
C ALA A 126 17.10 -4.60 -7.65
N ARG A 127 18.27 -4.74 -8.26
CA ARG A 127 19.57 -4.38 -7.65
C ARG A 127 19.67 -2.88 -7.35
N GLY A 128 19.27 -2.03 -8.30
CA GLY A 128 19.24 -0.59 -8.08
C GLY A 128 18.31 -0.17 -6.94
N LEU A 129 17.15 -0.83 -6.79
CA LEU A 129 16.27 -0.60 -5.63
C LEU A 129 16.91 -1.06 -4.33
N LEU A 130 17.62 -2.19 -4.30
CA LEU A 130 18.37 -2.63 -3.11
C LEU A 130 19.44 -1.60 -2.69
N GLU A 131 20.15 -1.01 -3.63
CA GLU A 131 21.09 0.07 -3.34
C GLU A 131 20.39 1.30 -2.74
N ARG A 132 19.26 1.70 -3.33
CA ARG A 132 18.45 2.85 -2.89
C ARG A 132 17.89 2.68 -1.48
N VAL A 133 17.54 1.46 -1.08
CA VAL A 133 17.09 1.17 0.29
C VAL A 133 18.24 0.87 1.25
N GLY A 134 19.51 1.05 0.82
CA GLY A 134 20.71 0.87 1.63
C GLY A 134 21.08 -0.60 1.87
N LEU A 135 20.70 -1.51 0.98
CA LEU A 135 20.90 -2.95 1.12
C LEU A 135 21.60 -3.59 -0.10
N GLY A 136 22.31 -2.81 -0.92
CA GLY A 136 23.00 -3.29 -2.13
C GLY A 136 23.96 -4.46 -1.89
N GLY A 137 24.67 -4.50 -0.73
CA GLY A 137 25.55 -5.59 -0.34
C GLY A 137 24.84 -6.79 0.32
N ARG A 138 23.50 -6.78 0.45
CA ARG A 138 22.71 -7.80 1.19
C ARG A 138 21.86 -8.67 0.28
N GLY A 139 21.99 -8.57 -1.04
CA GLY A 139 21.15 -9.28 -2.00
C GLY A 139 21.11 -10.80 -1.82
N THR A 140 22.22 -11.43 -1.43
CA THR A 140 22.34 -12.88 -1.17
C THR A 140 21.98 -13.30 0.25
N SER A 141 21.67 -12.36 1.15
CA SER A 141 21.26 -12.66 2.53
C SER A 141 19.84 -13.23 2.55
N LEU A 142 19.54 -14.09 3.53
CA LEU A 142 18.16 -14.49 3.84
C LEU A 142 17.49 -13.45 4.73
N PRO A 143 16.14 -13.35 4.74
CA PRO A 143 15.39 -12.38 5.53
C PRO A 143 15.69 -12.45 7.04
N ASP A 144 15.94 -13.63 7.60
CA ASP A 144 16.25 -13.87 9.02
C ASP A 144 17.57 -13.23 9.47
N ARG A 145 18.44 -12.84 8.53
CA ARG A 145 19.71 -12.15 8.78
C ARG A 145 19.60 -10.63 8.77
N LEU A 146 18.39 -10.11 8.60
CA LEU A 146 18.10 -8.69 8.56
C LEU A 146 17.37 -8.24 9.82
N SER A 147 17.64 -7.00 10.28
CA SER A 147 16.83 -6.34 11.30
C SER A 147 15.39 -6.08 10.77
N GLY A 148 14.44 -5.80 11.66
CA GLY A 148 13.06 -5.48 11.26
C GLY A 148 12.98 -4.30 10.29
N GLY A 149 13.73 -3.24 10.55
CA GLY A 149 13.80 -2.08 9.65
C GLY A 149 14.41 -2.41 8.28
N GLU A 150 15.44 -3.28 8.22
CA GLU A 150 16.00 -3.77 6.95
C GLU A 150 14.98 -4.62 6.19
N GLN A 151 14.27 -5.53 6.87
CA GLN A 151 13.22 -6.35 6.26
C GLN A 151 12.11 -5.48 5.68
N GLN A 152 11.71 -4.42 6.38
CA GLN A 152 10.68 -3.50 5.89
C GLN A 152 11.17 -2.71 4.67
N ARG A 153 12.44 -2.30 4.63
CA ARG A 153 13.01 -1.66 3.44
C ARG A 153 13.05 -2.61 2.23
N VAL A 154 13.33 -3.90 2.46
CA VAL A 154 13.20 -4.93 1.41
C VAL A 154 11.75 -5.06 0.93
N ALA A 155 10.78 -5.07 1.86
CA ALA A 155 9.35 -5.17 1.51
C ALA A 155 8.88 -3.96 0.69
N ILE A 156 9.34 -2.74 0.99
CA ILE A 156 9.09 -1.53 0.20
C ILE A 156 9.70 -1.65 -1.21
N ALA A 157 10.96 -2.05 -1.31
CA ALA A 157 11.62 -2.25 -2.60
C ALA A 157 10.89 -3.31 -3.45
N ARG A 158 10.47 -4.43 -2.83
CA ARG A 158 9.66 -5.47 -3.48
C ARG A 158 8.34 -4.94 -3.98
N ALA A 159 7.67 -4.07 -3.21
CA ALA A 159 6.40 -3.49 -3.61
C ALA A 159 6.52 -2.55 -4.82
N LEU A 160 7.68 -1.93 -5.04
CA LEU A 160 7.94 -0.97 -6.12
C LEU A 160 8.57 -1.59 -7.37
N VAL A 161 9.22 -2.75 -7.25
CA VAL A 161 10.11 -3.28 -8.32
C VAL A 161 9.42 -3.52 -9.66
N HIS A 162 8.13 -3.84 -9.66
CA HIS A 162 7.35 -4.08 -10.89
C HIS A 162 6.65 -2.81 -11.43
N GLU A 163 6.96 -1.63 -10.82
CA GLU A 163 6.44 -0.30 -11.21
C GLU A 163 4.90 -0.22 -11.12
N PRO A 164 4.33 -0.45 -9.93
CA PRO A 164 2.89 -0.36 -9.75
C PRO A 164 2.40 1.09 -9.79
N GLY A 165 1.16 1.31 -10.24
CA GLY A 165 0.49 2.61 -10.13
C GLY A 165 0.02 2.91 -8.70
N LEU A 166 -0.17 1.87 -7.87
CA LEU A 166 -0.71 1.97 -6.52
C LEU A 166 0.07 1.11 -5.54
N ILE A 167 0.42 1.67 -4.38
CA ILE A 167 0.90 0.93 -3.21
C ILE A 167 -0.19 0.93 -2.15
N LEU A 168 -0.47 -0.26 -1.61
CA LEU A 168 -1.32 -0.45 -0.44
C LEU A 168 -0.44 -0.86 0.75
N ALA A 169 -0.41 -0.03 1.79
CA ALA A 169 0.41 -0.26 2.97
C ALA A 169 -0.48 -0.48 4.21
N ASP A 170 -0.42 -1.66 4.80
CA ASP A 170 -1.16 -2.00 6.03
C ASP A 170 -0.22 -2.01 7.22
N GLU A 171 -0.29 -0.98 8.08
CA GLU A 171 0.54 -0.76 9.27
C GLU A 171 2.05 -0.92 8.99
N PRO A 172 2.63 -0.24 7.99
CA PRO A 172 3.98 -0.54 7.50
C PRO A 172 5.10 -0.34 8.53
N THR A 173 4.81 0.29 9.66
CA THR A 173 5.79 0.57 10.74
C THR A 173 5.36 0.04 12.09
N GLY A 174 4.26 -0.71 12.16
CA GLY A 174 3.64 -1.13 13.42
C GLY A 174 4.49 -2.05 14.32
N THR A 175 5.59 -2.60 13.81
CA THR A 175 6.53 -3.47 14.56
C THR A 175 7.88 -2.82 14.79
N LEU A 176 8.08 -1.57 14.38
CA LEU A 176 9.35 -0.85 14.43
C LEU A 176 9.35 0.17 15.58
N ASP A 177 10.54 0.48 16.10
CA ASP A 177 10.73 1.63 17.00
C ASP A 177 10.51 2.95 16.24
N ALA A 178 10.28 4.04 16.97
CA ALA A 178 9.90 5.33 16.38
C ALA A 178 10.94 5.91 15.42
N GLU A 179 12.24 5.78 15.71
CA GLU A 179 13.33 6.28 14.86
C GLU A 179 13.37 5.51 13.54
N THR A 180 13.37 4.16 13.63
CA THR A 180 13.33 3.28 12.46
C THR A 180 12.06 3.48 11.65
N ALA A 181 10.90 3.66 12.31
CA ALA A 181 9.61 3.93 11.67
C ALA A 181 9.65 5.21 10.83
N GLY A 182 10.18 6.31 11.39
CA GLY A 182 10.33 7.57 10.68
C GLY A 182 11.22 7.44 9.43
N ALA A 183 12.37 6.74 9.56
CA ALA A 183 13.27 6.50 8.43
C ALA A 183 12.61 5.65 7.32
N VAL A 184 11.85 4.61 7.68
CA VAL A 184 11.14 3.74 6.75
C VAL A 184 10.01 4.48 6.03
N LEU A 185 9.25 5.32 6.74
CA LEU A 185 8.19 6.15 6.14
C LEU A 185 8.78 7.19 5.18
N GLY A 186 9.85 7.88 5.56
CA GLY A 186 10.53 8.83 4.68
C GLY A 186 11.09 8.17 3.42
N LEU A 187 11.59 6.94 3.53
CA LEU A 187 12.04 6.15 2.38
C LEU A 187 10.86 5.80 1.44
N LEU A 188 9.73 5.32 1.99
CA LEU A 188 8.54 5.01 1.21
C LEU A 188 8.01 6.25 0.49
N ASP A 189 7.90 7.38 1.20
CA ASP A 189 7.47 8.67 0.63
C ASP A 189 8.37 9.08 -0.55
N GLY A 190 9.68 9.13 -0.33
CA GLY A 190 10.65 9.52 -1.36
C GLY A 190 10.58 8.63 -2.60
N LEU A 191 10.57 7.31 -2.41
CA LEU A 191 10.52 6.34 -3.52
C LEU A 191 9.19 6.41 -4.28
N ALA A 192 8.07 6.55 -3.58
CA ALA A 192 6.75 6.63 -4.21
C ALA A 192 6.58 7.92 -5.00
N ARG A 193 6.98 9.08 -4.46
CA ARG A 193 6.90 10.36 -5.16
C ARG A 193 7.79 10.39 -6.39
N GLU A 194 9.01 9.90 -6.31
CA GLU A 194 9.92 9.83 -7.45
C GLU A 194 9.36 8.95 -8.58
N ALA A 195 8.71 7.83 -8.22
CA ALA A 195 8.06 6.94 -9.17
C ALA A 195 6.69 7.44 -9.66
N GLY A 196 6.14 8.52 -9.07
CA GLY A 196 4.77 8.97 -9.33
C GLY A 196 3.69 7.99 -8.88
N THR A 197 4.02 7.09 -7.95
CA THR A 197 3.13 6.04 -7.47
C THR A 197 2.20 6.57 -6.38
N THR A 198 0.90 6.28 -6.50
CA THR A 198 -0.10 6.58 -5.47
C THR A 198 0.07 5.66 -4.27
N VAL A 199 -0.10 6.16 -3.05
CA VAL A 199 -0.05 5.34 -1.83
C VAL A 199 -1.33 5.46 -1.05
N VAL A 200 -1.93 4.33 -0.67
CA VAL A 200 -2.99 4.27 0.34
C VAL A 200 -2.47 3.49 1.53
N MET A 201 -2.35 4.16 2.66
CA MET A 201 -1.73 3.61 3.86
C MET A 201 -2.73 3.56 5.01
N VAL A 202 -2.77 2.43 5.71
CA VAL A 202 -3.47 2.29 6.99
C VAL A 202 -2.45 2.35 8.11
N THR A 203 -2.70 3.13 9.15
CA THR A 203 -1.83 3.20 10.32
C THR A 203 -2.53 3.79 11.53
N HIS A 204 -1.98 3.50 12.72
CA HIS A 204 -2.28 4.26 13.95
C HIS A 204 -1.10 5.16 14.37
N SER A 205 0.01 5.12 13.67
CA SER A 205 1.18 5.93 14.00
C SER A 205 0.92 7.40 13.69
N ARG A 206 1.34 8.28 14.61
CA ARG A 206 1.25 9.73 14.42
C ARG A 206 2.38 10.29 13.54
N GLU A 207 3.45 9.54 13.35
CA GLU A 207 4.60 9.91 12.52
C GLU A 207 4.24 10.04 11.03
N VAL A 208 3.15 9.38 10.61
CA VAL A 208 2.63 9.43 9.24
C VAL A 208 2.07 10.80 8.85
N VAL A 209 1.74 11.64 9.82
CA VAL A 209 1.21 13.00 9.57
C VAL A 209 2.16 13.83 8.70
N GLY A 210 3.49 13.56 8.76
CA GLY A 210 4.49 14.29 8.00
C GLY A 210 4.60 13.90 6.51
N VAL A 211 4.06 12.76 6.09
CA VAL A 211 4.17 12.24 4.71
C VAL A 211 2.83 12.24 3.96
N ALA A 212 1.70 12.37 4.68
CA ALA A 212 0.37 12.30 4.10
C ALA A 212 -0.02 13.60 3.39
N ASP A 213 -0.52 13.50 2.17
CA ASP A 213 -1.19 14.62 1.47
C ASP A 213 -2.63 14.78 1.98
N ARG A 214 -3.33 13.66 2.26
CA ARG A 214 -4.68 13.66 2.84
C ARG A 214 -4.80 12.56 3.89
N ILE A 215 -5.56 12.86 4.94
CA ILE A 215 -5.83 11.94 6.04
C ILE A 215 -7.34 11.70 6.11
N PHE A 216 -7.72 10.44 6.18
CA PHE A 216 -9.10 10.01 6.34
C PHE A 216 -9.26 9.19 7.61
N GLU A 217 -10.30 9.45 8.37
CA GLU A 217 -10.65 8.64 9.52
C GLU A 217 -11.84 7.73 9.23
N VAL A 218 -11.68 6.44 9.54
CA VAL A 218 -12.78 5.48 9.46
C VAL A 218 -13.53 5.50 10.79
N GLN A 219 -14.70 6.15 10.78
CA GLN A 219 -15.58 6.31 11.93
C GLN A 219 -16.93 5.61 11.67
N ARG A 220 -17.28 4.60 12.48
CA ARG A 220 -18.56 3.88 12.39
C ARG A 220 -18.91 3.41 10.98
N GLY A 221 -17.87 2.94 10.25
CA GLY A 221 -18.00 2.45 8.88
C GLY A 221 -18.06 3.54 7.80
N ARG A 222 -17.96 4.81 8.14
CA ARG A 222 -17.90 5.93 7.19
C ARG A 222 -16.48 6.47 7.11
N LEU A 223 -16.13 7.05 5.97
CA LEU A 223 -14.85 7.71 5.76
C LEU A 223 -15.04 9.23 5.91
N VAL A 224 -14.28 9.83 6.81
CA VAL A 224 -14.32 11.27 7.07
C VAL A 224 -12.93 11.85 6.81
N GLU A 225 -12.83 12.80 5.88
CA GLU A 225 -11.58 13.50 5.63
C GLU A 225 -11.27 14.43 6.80
N GLN A 226 -10.04 14.34 7.30
CA GLN A 226 -9.54 15.18 8.38
C GLN A 226 -8.87 16.43 7.80
N PRO A 227 -8.99 17.59 8.45
CA PRO A 227 -8.23 18.77 8.03
C PRO A 227 -6.74 18.46 8.09
N PRO A 228 -5.91 19.04 7.20
CA PRO A 228 -4.46 18.87 7.26
C PRO A 228 -3.95 19.27 8.65
N ALA A 229 -3.04 18.45 9.20
CA ALA A 229 -2.48 18.75 10.52
C ALA A 229 -1.73 20.09 10.46
N PRO A 230 -1.83 20.93 11.52
CA PRO A 230 -1.11 22.19 11.58
C PRO A 230 0.41 21.90 11.47
N GLY A 231 1.02 22.31 10.35
CA GLY A 231 2.45 22.10 10.04
C GLY A 231 2.75 21.37 8.71
N THR A 232 1.76 20.79 8.02
CA THR A 232 1.97 20.08 6.72
C THR A 232 2.07 21.01 5.50
N ALA A 233 1.93 22.33 5.67
CA ALA A 233 1.90 23.30 4.56
C ALA A 233 3.30 23.71 4.03
N ALA A 234 4.32 22.90 4.02
CA ALA A 234 5.63 23.34 3.51
C ALA A 234 6.63 22.23 3.08
N TRP A 235 6.22 21.10 2.53
CA TRP A 235 7.20 20.15 1.97
C TRP A 235 7.26 20.10 0.44
N GLY A 236 6.40 20.86 -0.25
CA GLY A 236 6.35 20.95 -1.73
C GLY A 236 7.14 22.10 -2.37
N ALA A 237 7.99 22.82 -1.63
CA ALA A 237 8.75 23.97 -2.15
C ALA A 237 10.19 24.00 -1.61
N ARG A 238 11.02 23.02 -1.98
CA ARG A 238 12.49 23.18 -2.02
C ARG A 238 13.08 22.23 -3.04
#